data_ed02f2ebf335395f3d036fa1060a98eb
#
_entry.id   ed02f2ebf335395f3d036fa1060a98eb
#
_cell.length_a   1.000
_cell.length_b   1.000
_cell.length_c   1.000
_cell.angle_alpha   90.00
_cell.angle_beta   90.00
_cell.angle_gamma   90.00
#
_symmetry.space_group_name_H-M   'P 1'
#
loop_
_entity.id
_entity.type
_entity.pdbx_description
1 polymer ?
#
loop_
_entity_poly.entity_id
_entity_poly.type
_entity_poly.pdbx_seq_one_letter_code
_entity_poly.pdbx_strand_id
1 'polypeptide(L)'
;MVPPINCIFGYLQQQTVVTIWLYEQVGIRMRGKISGFDEFMNIVIEDAVEIPVNVKNGIEEVDKSKKLGKILLKGDNITLITPVDE
;
A
#
# COMPACT_ATOMS: atom_id res chain seq x y z
N MET A 1 -10.79 5.00 -4.02
CA MET A 1 -11.41 3.76 -4.53
C MET A 1 -10.37 2.66 -4.68
N VAL A 2 -10.69 1.46 -4.20
CA VAL A 2 -9.79 0.31 -4.34
C VAL A 2 -9.89 -0.22 -5.77
N PRO A 3 -8.75 -0.54 -6.42
CA PRO A 3 -8.78 -1.10 -7.78
C PRO A 3 -9.56 -2.41 -7.87
N PRO A 4 -10.06 -2.77 -9.06
CA PRO A 4 -10.70 -4.06 -9.25
C PRO A 4 -9.78 -5.23 -8.91
N ILE A 5 -10.39 -6.35 -8.53
CA ILE A 5 -9.64 -7.53 -8.10
C ILE A 5 -8.63 -8.01 -9.16
N ASN A 6 -8.95 -7.82 -10.44
CA ASN A 6 -8.04 -8.21 -11.52
C ASN A 6 -6.74 -7.41 -11.48
N CYS A 7 -6.81 -6.13 -11.12
CA CYS A 7 -5.60 -5.31 -10.96
C CYS A 7 -4.77 -5.81 -9.79
N ILE A 8 -5.42 -6.14 -8.68
CA ILE A 8 -4.72 -6.66 -7.50
C ILE A 8 -4.03 -7.98 -7.84
N PHE A 9 -4.72 -8.85 -8.57
CA PHE A 9 -4.15 -10.13 -8.99
C PHE A 9 -2.94 -9.93 -9.90
N GLY A 10 -3.02 -8.95 -10.80
CA GLY A 10 -1.89 -8.60 -11.65
C GLY A 10 -0.68 -8.11 -10.85
N TYR A 11 -0.91 -7.29 -9.85
CA TYR A 11 0.17 -6.82 -8.97
C TYR A 11 0.82 -8.00 -8.24
N LEU A 12 -0.01 -8.95 -7.76
CA LEU A 12 0.48 -10.15 -7.10
C LEU A 12 1.36 -10.98 -8.03
N GLN A 13 0.88 -11.25 -9.24
CA GLN A 13 1.59 -12.10 -10.20
C GLN A 13 2.90 -11.47 -10.67
N GLN A 14 2.91 -10.17 -10.87
CA GLN A 14 4.07 -9.47 -11.42
C GLN A 14 5.02 -8.95 -10.35
N GLN A 15 4.70 -9.16 -9.09
CA GLN A 15 5.51 -8.67 -7.96
C GLN A 15 5.71 -7.16 -8.05
N THR A 16 4.66 -6.45 -8.46
CA THR A 16 4.69 -5.00 -8.61
C THR A 16 4.75 -4.33 -7.25
N VAL A 17 5.65 -3.36 -7.10
CA VAL A 17 5.65 -2.54 -5.89
C VAL A 17 4.48 -1.56 -5.99
N VAL A 18 3.66 -1.53 -4.96
CA VAL A 18 2.47 -0.68 -4.92
C VAL A 18 2.52 0.28 -3.74
N THR A 19 1.83 1.40 -3.90
CA THR A 19 1.58 2.34 -2.81
C THR A 19 0.13 2.16 -2.36
N ILE A 20 -0.08 2.04 -1.06
CA ILE A 20 -1.40 1.84 -0.49
C ILE A 20 -1.75 3.05 0.37
N TRP A 21 -2.91 3.63 0.06
CA TRP A 21 -3.42 4.83 0.71
C TRP A 21 -4.46 4.40 1.73
N LEU A 22 -4.39 4.97 2.93
CA LEU A 22 -5.19 4.54 4.06
C LEU A 22 -6.24 5.60 4.42
N TYR A 23 -7.41 5.13 4.85
CA TYR A 23 -8.53 6.00 5.17
C TYR A 23 -8.26 6.94 6.34
N GLU A 24 -7.86 6.37 7.46
CA GLU A 24 -7.78 7.15 8.71
C GLU A 24 -6.39 7.68 8.98
N GLN A 25 -5.42 7.27 8.18
CA GLN A 25 -4.02 7.64 8.40
C GLN A 25 -3.48 8.36 7.20
N VAL A 26 -4.02 9.56 6.96
CA VAL A 26 -3.61 10.36 5.80
C VAL A 26 -2.15 10.82 5.88
N GLY A 27 -1.57 10.79 7.07
CA GLY A 27 -0.17 11.17 7.27
C GLY A 27 0.83 10.07 6.97
N ILE A 28 0.38 8.88 6.53
CA ILE A 28 1.29 7.80 6.15
C ILE A 28 0.75 7.07 4.93
N ARG A 29 1.67 6.50 4.16
CA ARG A 29 1.37 5.58 3.07
C ARG A 29 2.19 4.32 3.27
N MET A 30 1.65 3.19 2.81
CA MET A 30 2.38 1.93 2.82
C MET A 30 2.86 1.63 1.42
N ARG A 31 4.03 1.05 1.31
CA ARG A 31 4.60 0.67 0.02
C ARG A 31 5.22 -0.71 0.14
N GLY A 32 5.00 -1.56 -0.86
CA GLY A 32 5.54 -2.91 -0.84
C GLY A 32 4.94 -3.76 -1.94
N LYS A 33 5.17 -5.06 -1.86
CA LYS A 33 4.68 -6.03 -2.84
C LYS A 33 3.55 -6.84 -2.24
N ILE A 34 2.45 -6.97 -2.98
CA ILE A 34 1.33 -7.78 -2.54
C ILE A 34 1.70 -9.25 -2.67
N SER A 35 1.62 -10.00 -1.57
CA SER A 35 1.91 -11.44 -1.57
C SER A 35 0.67 -12.30 -1.36
N GLY A 36 -0.45 -11.70 -1.02
CA GLY A 36 -1.71 -12.40 -0.88
C GLY A 36 -2.86 -11.46 -0.59
N PHE A 37 -4.07 -11.91 -0.84
CA PHE A 37 -5.28 -11.17 -0.50
C PHE A 37 -6.45 -12.13 -0.39
N ASP A 38 -7.52 -11.69 0.26
CA ASP A 38 -8.73 -12.51 0.43
C ASP A 38 -9.94 -11.81 -0.19
N GLU A 39 -11.10 -12.43 -0.06
CA GLU A 39 -12.35 -11.94 -0.63
C GLU A 39 -12.84 -10.65 0.00
N PHE A 40 -12.33 -10.29 1.17
CA PHE A 40 -12.65 -9.03 1.84
C PHE A 40 -11.64 -7.95 1.54
N MET A 41 -10.70 -8.23 0.63
CA MET A 41 -9.61 -7.32 0.27
C MET A 41 -8.67 -7.00 1.43
N ASN A 42 -8.56 -7.90 2.39
CA ASN A 42 -7.44 -7.86 3.32
C ASN A 42 -6.20 -8.28 2.55
N ILE A 43 -5.13 -7.53 2.68
CA ILE A 43 -3.97 -7.69 1.80
C ILE A 43 -2.72 -7.90 2.63
N VAL A 44 -1.93 -8.91 2.25
CA VAL A 44 -0.61 -9.16 2.84
C VAL A 44 0.43 -8.48 1.96
N ILE A 45 1.25 -7.64 2.57
CA ILE A 45 2.31 -6.90 1.90
C ILE A 45 3.65 -7.41 2.41
N GLU A 46 4.57 -7.70 1.49
CA GLU A 46 5.96 -8.06 1.82
C GLU A 46 6.89 -6.90 1.49
N ASP A 47 7.99 -6.83 2.21
CA ASP A 47 8.94 -5.73 2.12
C ASP A 47 8.26 -4.39 2.33
N ALA A 48 7.34 -4.37 3.27
CA ALA A 48 6.52 -3.19 3.53
C ALA A 48 7.34 -2.07 4.14
N VAL A 49 7.06 -0.84 3.68
CA VAL A 49 7.69 0.37 4.18
C VAL A 49 6.57 1.34 4.52
N GLU A 50 6.65 1.93 5.70
CA GLU A 50 5.75 3.00 6.12
C GLU A 50 6.40 4.33 5.76
N ILE A 51 5.73 5.15 4.98
CA ILE A 51 6.28 6.42 4.48
C ILE A 51 5.44 7.57 5.04
N PRO A 52 6.03 8.44 5.88
CA PRO A 52 5.31 9.62 6.36
C PRO A 52 4.99 10.57 5.20
N VAL A 53 3.84 11.22 5.30
CA VAL A 53 3.39 12.20 4.32
C VAL A 53 3.11 13.50 5.04
N ASN A 54 3.67 14.59 4.52
CA ASN A 54 3.36 15.92 5.05
C ASN A 54 1.93 16.28 4.62
N VAL A 55 1.01 16.35 5.58
CA VAL A 55 -0.41 16.56 5.28
C VAL A 55 -0.70 17.93 4.71
N LYS A 56 0.20 18.91 4.90
CA LYS A 56 0.01 20.26 4.40
C LYS A 56 0.31 20.38 2.91
N ASN A 57 1.30 19.63 2.42
CA ASN A 57 1.70 19.73 1.02
C ASN A 57 1.59 18.40 0.26
N GLY A 58 1.26 17.29 0.96
CA GLY A 58 1.10 15.99 0.33
C GLY A 58 2.39 15.32 -0.11
N ILE A 59 3.55 15.84 0.29
CA ILE A 59 4.83 15.31 -0.14
C ILE A 59 5.27 14.17 0.79
N GLU A 60 5.69 13.05 0.20
CA GLU A 60 6.22 11.92 0.95
C GLU A 60 7.60 12.23 1.51
N GLU A 61 7.79 11.93 2.79
CA GLU A 61 9.07 12.12 3.46
C GLU A 61 9.82 10.80 3.48
N VAL A 62 10.36 10.42 2.32
CA VAL A 62 10.96 9.11 2.11
C VAL A 62 12.15 8.86 3.03
N ASP A 63 12.89 9.90 3.38
CA ASP A 63 14.03 9.81 4.31
C ASP A 63 13.61 9.39 5.71
N LYS A 64 12.34 9.53 6.05
CA LYS A 64 11.79 9.12 7.35
C LYS A 64 11.03 7.81 7.27
N SER A 65 11.19 7.07 6.20
CA SER A 65 10.51 5.80 6.00
C SER A 65 10.96 4.77 7.03
N LYS A 66 10.04 3.86 7.38
CA LYS A 66 10.31 2.80 8.35
C LYS A 66 10.00 1.46 7.72
N LYS A 67 10.96 0.56 7.77
CA LYS A 67 10.77 -0.80 7.26
C LYS A 67 9.95 -1.62 8.24
N LEU A 68 8.90 -2.26 7.75
CA LEU A 68 7.98 -3.06 8.57
C LEU A 68 8.06 -4.55 8.28
N GLY A 69 8.62 -4.94 7.12
CA GLY A 69 8.66 -6.32 6.72
C GLY A 69 7.33 -6.80 6.18
N LYS A 70 6.81 -7.90 6.70
CA LYS A 70 5.55 -8.48 6.22
C LYS A 70 4.42 -8.02 7.13
N ILE A 71 3.38 -7.42 6.54
CA ILE A 71 2.24 -6.90 7.30
C ILE A 71 0.93 -7.30 6.63
N LEU A 72 -0.14 -7.28 7.42
CA LEU A 72 -1.50 -7.48 6.96
C LEU A 72 -2.24 -6.15 7.05
N LEU A 73 -2.87 -5.74 5.95
CA LEU A 73 -3.71 -4.55 5.90
C LEU A 73 -5.16 -4.96 5.75
N LYS A 74 -6.01 -4.40 6.59
CA LYS A 74 -7.46 -4.65 6.54
C LYS A 74 -8.07 -3.90 5.37
N GLY A 75 -8.94 -4.58 4.62
CA GLY A 75 -9.57 -4.02 3.42
C GLY A 75 -10.30 -2.72 3.67
N ASP A 76 -11.01 -2.60 4.79
CA ASP A 76 -11.78 -1.39 5.11
C ASP A 76 -10.92 -0.17 5.41
N ASN A 77 -9.64 -0.35 5.69
CA ASN A 77 -8.72 0.77 5.87
C ASN A 77 -8.09 1.25 4.58
N ILE A 78 -8.23 0.50 3.50
CA ILE A 78 -7.58 0.80 2.23
C ILE A 78 -8.48 1.68 1.39
N THR A 79 -7.97 2.84 0.97
CA THR A 79 -8.68 3.75 0.08
C THR A 79 -8.33 3.51 -1.37
N LEU A 80 -7.05 3.34 -1.66
CA LEU A 80 -6.55 3.27 -3.02
C LEU A 80 -5.24 2.49 -3.05
N ILE A 81 -5.04 1.72 -4.10
CA ILE A 81 -3.78 1.03 -4.37
C ILE A 81 -3.32 1.45 -5.75
N THR A 82 -2.09 1.96 -5.83
CA THR A 82 -1.51 2.39 -7.11
C THR A 82 -0.14 1.77 -7.30
N PRO A 83 0.23 1.40 -8.53
CA PRO A 83 1.59 0.93 -8.78
C PRO A 83 2.56 2.09 -8.63
N VAL A 84 3.77 1.77 -8.20
CA VAL A 84 4.85 2.75 -8.15
C VAL A 84 5.40 2.90 -9.55
N ASP A 85 5.42 4.12 -10.05
CA ASP A 85 5.97 4.41 -11.37
C ASP A 85 7.48 4.34 -11.33
N GLU A 86 8.03 3.79 -12.39
CA GLU A 86 9.47 3.66 -12.53
C GLU A 86 10.10 4.86 -13.19
#